data_3e7fda4926d5d21398010cabdaa65247
#
_entry.id   3e7fda4926d5d21398010cabdaa65247
#
_cell.length_a   1.000
_cell.length_b   1.000
_cell.length_c   1.000
_cell.angle_alpha   90.00
_cell.angle_beta   90.00
_cell.angle_gamma   90.00
#
_symmetry.space_group_name_H-M   'P 1'
#
loop_
_entity.id
_entity.type
_entity.pdbx_description
1 polymer ?
#
loop_
_entity_poly.entity_id
_entity_poly.type
_entity_poly.pdbx_seq_one_letter_code
_entity_poly.pdbx_strand_id
1 'polypeptide(L)'
;MVQVLEGRRCFGHLTVEENIISGAYSRKLSKGDIDQELEKIYTYFLRLKERRKSQAAFTSGGEQQMIAVARAMMAKPKMLLLDEPTMGLAPQLVAEIFNIVKELNQKEGVSILLAEQNTNIALKNSDYGYIIETGKVMLEGTAESLLNNDKVKELYLGISKKGRKNFRDVLKEESLNKKIN
;
A
#
# COMPACT_ATOMS: atom_id res chain seq x y z
N MET A 1 13.20 -2.92 8.09
CA MET A 1 12.34 -2.14 7.17
C MET A 1 12.52 -2.69 5.78
N VAL A 2 11.43 -2.92 5.05
CA VAL A 2 11.42 -3.43 3.68
C VAL A 2 10.44 -2.61 2.85
N GLN A 3 10.77 -2.36 1.58
CA GLN A 3 9.92 -1.60 0.66
C GLN A 3 9.35 -2.51 -0.42
N VAL A 4 8.08 -2.34 -0.71
CA VAL A 4 7.38 -2.84 -1.89
C VAL A 4 7.24 -1.66 -2.85
N LEU A 5 8.03 -1.67 -3.90
CA LEU A 5 8.08 -0.59 -4.90
C LEU A 5 6.86 -0.63 -5.82
N GLU A 6 6.51 0.52 -6.35
CA GLU A 6 5.59 0.66 -7.46
C GLU A 6 5.98 -0.25 -8.64
N GLY A 7 4.98 -0.73 -9.39
CA GLY A 7 5.19 -1.57 -10.57
C GLY A 7 5.50 -3.04 -10.26
N ARG A 8 5.13 -3.52 -9.07
CA ARG A 8 5.13 -4.94 -8.66
C ARG A 8 6.52 -5.58 -8.51
N ARG A 9 7.49 -5.25 -9.36
CA ARG A 9 8.91 -5.63 -9.32
C ARG A 9 9.17 -7.12 -8.97
N CYS A 10 8.43 -8.03 -9.62
CA CYS A 10 8.67 -9.45 -9.53
C CYS A 10 9.81 -9.89 -10.46
N PHE A 11 10.53 -10.95 -10.07
CA PHE A 11 11.46 -11.64 -10.96
C PHE A 11 10.66 -12.56 -11.87
N GLY A 12 10.37 -12.12 -13.10
CA GLY A 12 9.43 -12.78 -14.00
C GLY A 12 9.80 -14.22 -14.36
N HIS A 13 11.08 -14.51 -14.47
CA HIS A 13 11.62 -15.84 -14.79
C HIS A 13 11.65 -16.83 -13.61
N LEU A 14 11.52 -16.32 -12.38
CA LEU A 14 11.38 -17.15 -11.20
C LEU A 14 9.92 -17.56 -10.99
N THR A 15 9.73 -18.70 -10.34
CA THR A 15 8.41 -19.13 -9.88
C THR A 15 7.88 -18.18 -8.78
N VAL A 16 6.58 -18.25 -8.49
CA VAL A 16 5.96 -17.56 -7.36
C VAL A 16 6.69 -17.88 -6.06
N GLU A 17 6.95 -19.16 -5.80
CA GLU A 17 7.62 -19.63 -4.59
C GLU A 17 9.06 -19.10 -4.48
N GLU A 18 9.85 -19.18 -5.56
CA GLU A 18 11.22 -18.66 -5.60
C GLU A 18 11.27 -17.13 -5.40
N ASN A 19 10.29 -16.39 -5.97
CA ASN A 19 10.15 -14.96 -5.71
C ASN A 19 9.96 -14.68 -4.21
N ILE A 20 9.07 -15.42 -3.54
CA ILE A 20 8.81 -15.24 -2.11
C ILE A 20 10.05 -15.58 -1.30
N ILE A 21 10.67 -16.74 -1.57
CA ILE A 21 11.87 -17.19 -0.87
C ILE A 21 13.04 -16.20 -1.02
N SER A 22 13.16 -15.52 -2.16
CA SER A 22 14.20 -14.50 -2.37
C SER A 22 14.18 -13.38 -1.32
N GLY A 23 13.02 -13.12 -0.71
CA GLY A 23 12.88 -12.16 0.39
C GLY A 23 13.64 -12.55 1.67
N ALA A 24 13.96 -13.85 1.84
CA ALA A 24 14.75 -14.33 2.98
C ALA A 24 16.26 -14.15 2.80
N TYR A 25 16.75 -13.61 1.69
CA TYR A 25 18.18 -13.57 1.35
C TYR A 25 19.05 -12.94 2.44
N SER A 26 18.55 -11.93 3.14
CA SER A 26 19.27 -11.27 4.25
C SER A 26 19.20 -12.04 5.58
N ARG A 27 18.42 -13.11 5.65
CA ARG A 27 18.20 -13.92 6.85
C ARG A 27 19.00 -15.21 6.74
N LYS A 28 19.68 -15.58 7.82
CA LYS A 28 20.38 -16.88 7.91
C LYS A 28 19.37 -17.94 8.38
N LEU A 29 18.59 -18.49 7.45
CA LEU A 29 17.57 -19.49 7.73
C LEU A 29 18.01 -20.87 7.24
N SER A 30 17.65 -21.92 8.01
CA SER A 30 17.69 -23.29 7.52
C SER A 30 16.56 -23.52 6.50
N LYS A 31 16.65 -24.61 5.75
CA LYS A 31 15.58 -25.00 4.82
C LYS A 31 14.24 -25.20 5.56
N GLY A 32 14.26 -25.83 6.73
CA GLY A 32 13.04 -26.05 7.52
C GLY A 32 12.40 -24.74 7.99
N ASP A 33 13.22 -23.74 8.36
CA ASP A 33 12.70 -22.41 8.74
C ASP A 33 12.04 -21.70 7.53
N ILE A 34 12.66 -21.83 6.34
CA ILE A 34 12.09 -21.27 5.10
C ILE A 34 10.74 -21.90 4.81
N ASP A 35 10.64 -23.22 4.90
CA ASP A 35 9.39 -23.94 4.63
C ASP A 35 8.27 -23.52 5.61
N GLN A 36 8.59 -23.35 6.89
CA GLN A 36 7.64 -22.89 7.91
C GLN A 36 7.16 -21.45 7.65
N GLU A 37 8.09 -20.53 7.36
CA GLU A 37 7.73 -19.13 7.05
C GLU A 37 6.91 -19.05 5.75
N LEU A 38 7.23 -19.88 4.75
CA LEU A 38 6.51 -19.95 3.49
C LEU A 38 5.06 -20.43 3.69
N GLU A 39 4.85 -21.50 4.48
CA GLU A 39 3.49 -21.97 4.81
C GLU A 39 2.71 -20.88 5.57
N LYS A 40 3.34 -20.15 6.48
CA LYS A 40 2.72 -19.01 7.16
C LYS A 40 2.31 -17.92 6.16
N ILE A 41 3.17 -17.56 5.22
CA ILE A 41 2.84 -16.58 4.17
C ILE A 41 1.67 -17.07 3.33
N TYR A 42 1.60 -18.35 3.00
CA TYR A 42 0.51 -18.92 2.23
C TYR A 42 -0.84 -18.89 2.96
N THR A 43 -0.89 -18.73 4.29
CA THR A 43 -2.17 -18.51 4.99
C THR A 43 -2.81 -17.16 4.63
N TYR A 44 -1.99 -16.16 4.30
CA TYR A 44 -2.45 -14.85 3.84
C TYR A 44 -2.73 -14.82 2.33
N PHE A 45 -1.99 -15.62 1.54
CA PHE A 45 -2.00 -15.59 0.08
C PHE A 45 -2.33 -16.97 -0.51
N LEU A 46 -3.55 -17.47 -0.28
CA LEU A 46 -3.98 -18.80 -0.74
C LEU A 46 -3.79 -18.99 -2.26
N ARG A 47 -4.10 -17.96 -3.04
CA ARG A 47 -3.92 -17.99 -4.51
C ARG A 47 -2.46 -18.21 -4.92
N LEU A 48 -1.51 -17.65 -4.17
CA LEU A 48 -0.09 -17.85 -4.45
C LEU A 48 0.34 -19.28 -4.16
N LYS A 49 -0.24 -19.92 -3.13
CA LYS A 49 0.01 -21.32 -2.82
C LYS A 49 -0.39 -22.24 -3.98
N GLU A 50 -1.57 -22.01 -4.56
CA GLU A 50 -2.07 -22.77 -5.70
C GLU A 50 -1.17 -22.62 -6.92
N ARG A 51 -0.62 -21.45 -7.12
CA ARG A 51 0.23 -21.10 -8.27
C ARG A 51 1.73 -21.10 -7.97
N ARG A 52 2.15 -21.67 -6.85
CA ARG A 52 3.54 -21.59 -6.36
C ARG A 52 4.61 -22.01 -7.39
N LYS A 53 4.30 -22.96 -8.27
CA LYS A 53 5.19 -23.46 -9.32
C LYS A 53 5.10 -22.69 -10.64
N SER A 54 4.13 -21.78 -10.80
CA SER A 54 4.01 -20.95 -12.00
C SER A 54 5.09 -19.89 -12.00
N GLN A 55 5.64 -19.55 -13.17
CA GLN A 55 6.52 -18.38 -13.29
C GLN A 55 5.73 -17.10 -13.05
N ALA A 56 6.34 -16.14 -12.35
CA ALA A 56 5.69 -14.88 -11.99
C ALA A 56 5.27 -14.07 -13.20
N ALA A 57 5.99 -14.15 -14.32
CA ALA A 57 5.62 -13.49 -15.58
C ALA A 57 4.24 -13.92 -16.12
N PHE A 58 3.78 -15.15 -15.80
CA PHE A 58 2.51 -15.69 -16.25
C PHE A 58 1.39 -15.57 -15.21
N THR A 59 1.58 -14.76 -14.17
CA THR A 59 0.55 -14.45 -13.19
C THR A 59 -0.12 -13.11 -13.50
N SER A 60 -1.35 -12.94 -13.00
CA SER A 60 -2.07 -11.67 -13.16
C SER A 60 -1.37 -10.52 -12.43
N GLY A 61 -1.69 -9.28 -12.80
CA GLY A 61 -1.11 -8.12 -12.13
C GLY A 61 -1.37 -8.05 -10.63
N GLY A 62 -2.54 -8.53 -10.18
CA GLY A 62 -2.85 -8.63 -8.76
C GLY A 62 -2.04 -9.71 -8.05
N GLU A 63 -1.87 -10.87 -8.68
CA GLU A 63 -1.00 -11.93 -8.14
C GLU A 63 0.46 -11.46 -8.07
N GLN A 64 0.95 -10.70 -9.06
CA GLN A 64 2.30 -10.11 -9.02
C GLN A 64 2.45 -9.12 -7.86
N GLN A 65 1.43 -8.32 -7.57
CA GLN A 65 1.43 -7.44 -6.41
C GLN A 65 1.46 -8.24 -5.10
N MET A 66 0.64 -9.29 -5.00
CA MET A 66 0.66 -10.20 -3.85
C MET A 66 2.03 -10.88 -3.69
N ILE A 67 2.68 -11.30 -4.78
CA ILE A 67 4.05 -11.86 -4.75
C ILE A 67 5.03 -10.84 -4.17
N ALA A 68 4.95 -9.57 -4.58
CA ALA A 68 5.84 -8.51 -4.09
C ALA A 68 5.67 -8.27 -2.58
N VAL A 69 4.42 -8.25 -2.09
CA VAL A 69 4.12 -8.13 -0.65
C VAL A 69 4.58 -9.38 0.11
N ALA A 70 4.25 -10.59 -0.39
CA ALA A 70 4.66 -11.86 0.22
C ALA A 70 6.18 -12.00 0.32
N ARG A 71 6.92 -11.59 -0.72
CA ARG A 71 8.38 -11.51 -0.71
C ARG A 71 8.90 -10.56 0.37
N ALA A 72 8.28 -9.40 0.53
CA ALA A 72 8.65 -8.45 1.57
C ALA A 72 8.38 -9.01 2.98
N MET A 73 7.30 -9.76 3.17
CA MET A 73 6.99 -10.45 4.43
C MET A 73 8.03 -11.52 4.79
N MET A 74 8.56 -12.24 3.79
CA MET A 74 9.58 -13.26 3.98
C MET A 74 10.86 -12.70 4.63
N ALA A 75 11.14 -11.41 4.49
CA ALA A 75 12.21 -10.71 5.19
C ALA A 75 11.90 -10.47 6.68
N LYS A 76 10.68 -10.75 7.18
CA LYS A 76 10.20 -10.54 8.56
C LYS A 76 10.43 -9.10 9.05
N PRO A 77 9.91 -8.10 8.31
CA PRO A 77 10.18 -6.70 8.62
C PRO A 77 9.41 -6.24 9.86
N LYS A 78 9.99 -5.30 10.62
CA LYS A 78 9.24 -4.53 11.64
C LYS A 78 8.40 -3.41 11.03
N MET A 79 8.77 -2.97 9.81
CA MET A 79 8.08 -1.92 9.08
C MET A 79 8.09 -2.23 7.59
N LEU A 80 6.92 -2.10 6.95
CA LEU A 80 6.71 -2.29 5.52
C LEU A 80 6.37 -0.94 4.88
N LEU A 81 7.10 -0.58 3.83
CA LEU A 81 6.82 0.58 3.00
C LEU A 81 6.10 0.12 1.75
N LEU A 82 4.91 0.63 1.50
CA LEU A 82 4.09 0.29 0.34
C LEU A 82 3.96 1.53 -0.56
N ASP A 83 4.49 1.42 -1.77
CA ASP A 83 4.52 2.49 -2.76
C ASP A 83 3.51 2.18 -3.86
N GLU A 84 2.40 2.89 -3.88
CA GLU A 84 1.25 2.72 -4.78
C GLU A 84 0.84 1.24 -4.99
N PRO A 85 0.58 0.48 -3.90
CA PRO A 85 0.37 -0.97 -4.01
C PRO A 85 -0.90 -1.34 -4.77
N THR A 86 -1.79 -0.39 -5.04
CA THR A 86 -3.08 -0.65 -5.68
C THR A 86 -3.18 -0.18 -7.12
N MET A 87 -2.12 0.45 -7.64
CA MET A 87 -2.15 1.02 -8.99
C MET A 87 -2.44 -0.03 -10.07
N GLY A 88 -3.47 0.25 -10.90
CA GLY A 88 -3.87 -0.63 -12.00
C GLY A 88 -4.46 -1.97 -11.59
N LEU A 89 -4.98 -2.09 -10.37
CA LEU A 89 -5.67 -3.29 -9.88
C LEU A 89 -7.19 -3.13 -9.90
N ALA A 90 -7.88 -4.27 -10.08
CA ALA A 90 -9.32 -4.32 -9.92
C ALA A 90 -9.73 -4.05 -8.45
N PRO A 91 -10.88 -3.40 -8.19
CA PRO A 91 -11.31 -3.03 -6.83
C PRO A 91 -11.34 -4.19 -5.83
N GLN A 92 -11.68 -5.39 -6.27
CA GLN A 92 -11.69 -6.58 -5.42
C GLN A 92 -10.29 -6.96 -4.94
N LEU A 93 -9.27 -6.86 -5.80
CA LEU A 93 -7.88 -7.13 -5.46
C LEU A 93 -7.30 -6.06 -4.54
N VAL A 94 -7.72 -4.80 -4.72
CA VAL A 94 -7.37 -3.71 -3.81
C VAL A 94 -7.86 -4.02 -2.40
N ALA A 95 -9.12 -4.41 -2.24
CA ALA A 95 -9.70 -4.77 -0.95
C ALA A 95 -8.96 -5.98 -0.33
N GLU A 96 -8.63 -7.00 -1.12
CA GLU A 96 -7.88 -8.19 -0.67
C GLU A 96 -6.49 -7.80 -0.14
N ILE A 97 -5.74 -6.97 -0.87
CA ILE A 97 -4.41 -6.50 -0.45
C ILE A 97 -4.49 -5.71 0.86
N PHE A 98 -5.44 -4.77 0.99
CA PHE A 98 -5.56 -4.00 2.22
C PHE A 98 -6.03 -4.82 3.41
N ASN A 99 -6.86 -5.84 3.21
CA ASN A 99 -7.21 -6.79 4.27
C ASN A 99 -5.97 -7.52 4.78
N ILE A 100 -5.10 -8.00 3.87
CA ILE A 100 -3.85 -8.66 4.23
C ILE A 100 -2.93 -7.68 4.98
N VAL A 101 -2.75 -6.46 4.46
CA VAL A 101 -1.92 -5.42 5.10
C VAL A 101 -2.42 -5.10 6.51
N LYS A 102 -3.73 -5.00 6.70
CA LYS A 102 -4.36 -4.78 8.01
C LYS A 102 -4.13 -5.96 8.97
N GLU A 103 -4.26 -7.18 8.47
CA GLU A 103 -3.95 -8.37 9.28
C GLU A 103 -2.48 -8.41 9.71
N LEU A 104 -1.55 -8.06 8.82
CA LEU A 104 -0.13 -7.96 9.14
C LEU A 104 0.15 -6.93 10.24
N ASN A 105 -0.50 -5.77 10.15
CA ASN A 105 -0.38 -4.74 11.19
C ASN A 105 -0.95 -5.24 12.53
N GLN A 106 -2.18 -5.76 12.53
CA GLN A 106 -2.91 -6.12 13.76
C GLN A 106 -2.41 -7.41 14.42
N LYS A 107 -2.09 -8.45 13.64
CA LYS A 107 -1.70 -9.77 14.14
C LYS A 107 -0.20 -9.93 14.29
N GLU A 108 0.59 -9.34 13.40
CA GLU A 108 2.04 -9.50 13.38
C GLU A 108 2.79 -8.27 13.94
N GLY A 109 2.09 -7.19 14.26
CA GLY A 109 2.69 -5.96 14.78
C GLY A 109 3.60 -5.23 13.78
N VAL A 110 3.42 -5.46 12.47
CA VAL A 110 4.21 -4.79 11.43
C VAL A 110 3.70 -3.36 11.25
N SER A 111 4.55 -2.36 11.43
CA SER A 111 4.22 -0.98 11.10
C SER A 111 4.13 -0.82 9.58
N ILE A 112 3.13 -0.07 9.11
CA ILE A 112 2.91 0.15 7.68
C ILE A 112 3.06 1.64 7.38
N LEU A 113 3.88 1.97 6.37
CA LEU A 113 3.89 3.29 5.75
C LEU A 113 3.42 3.14 4.31
N LEU A 114 2.29 3.77 4.01
CA LEU A 114 1.61 3.69 2.72
C LEU A 114 1.75 5.01 1.97
N ALA A 115 2.25 4.98 0.74
CA ALA A 115 2.12 6.06 -0.23
C ALA A 115 1.06 5.65 -1.26
N GLU A 116 0.00 6.44 -1.38
CA GLU A 116 -1.13 6.19 -2.28
C GLU A 116 -1.65 7.48 -2.87
N GLN A 117 -1.91 7.48 -4.17
CA GLN A 117 -2.52 8.61 -4.86
C GLN A 117 -4.02 8.72 -4.57
N ASN A 118 -4.70 7.60 -4.38
CA ASN A 118 -6.12 7.58 -4.04
C ASN A 118 -6.32 7.86 -2.55
N THR A 119 -6.51 9.12 -2.22
CA THR A 119 -6.68 9.62 -0.84
C THR A 119 -7.79 8.88 -0.08
N ASN A 120 -8.91 8.53 -0.73
CA ASN A 120 -10.00 7.82 -0.09
C ASN A 120 -9.59 6.40 0.33
N ILE A 121 -8.87 5.69 -0.55
CA ILE A 121 -8.35 4.36 -0.25
C ILE A 121 -7.31 4.45 0.86
N ALA A 122 -6.34 5.37 0.75
CA ALA A 122 -5.29 5.55 1.74
C ALA A 122 -5.86 5.82 3.13
N LEU A 123 -6.72 6.83 3.28
CA LEU A 123 -7.27 7.23 4.57
C LEU A 123 -8.20 6.18 5.20
N LYS A 124 -8.96 5.42 4.40
CA LYS A 124 -9.81 4.34 4.93
C LYS A 124 -9.02 3.16 5.50
N ASN A 125 -7.74 3.03 5.13
CA ASN A 125 -6.89 1.93 5.52
C ASN A 125 -5.69 2.37 6.39
N SER A 126 -5.73 3.58 6.96
CA SER A 126 -4.68 4.15 7.80
C SER A 126 -5.23 4.71 9.09
N ASP A 127 -4.41 4.80 10.13
CA ASP A 127 -4.74 5.45 11.39
C ASP A 127 -4.44 6.95 11.35
N TYR A 128 -3.36 7.34 10.64
CA TYR A 128 -2.87 8.71 10.53
C TYR A 128 -2.41 8.97 9.09
N GLY A 129 -2.56 10.21 8.62
CA GLY A 129 -2.21 10.58 7.26
C GLY A 129 -1.50 11.92 7.14
N TYR A 130 -0.70 12.01 6.07
CA TYR A 130 -0.08 13.24 5.58
C TYR A 130 -0.53 13.48 4.15
N ILE A 131 -1.14 14.62 3.87
CA ILE A 131 -1.49 15.03 2.50
C ILE A 131 -0.35 15.89 1.97
N ILE A 132 0.29 15.39 0.91
CA ILE A 132 1.46 16.02 0.30
C ILE A 132 1.08 16.57 -1.07
N GLU A 133 1.41 17.83 -1.32
CA GLU A 133 1.26 18.47 -2.62
C GLU A 133 2.53 19.24 -2.96
N THR A 134 3.07 19.03 -4.15
CA THR A 134 4.27 19.72 -4.66
C THR A 134 5.44 19.67 -3.65
N GLY A 135 5.67 18.49 -3.06
CA GLY A 135 6.78 18.25 -2.12
C GLY A 135 6.61 18.86 -0.72
N LYS A 136 5.40 19.32 -0.36
CA LYS A 136 5.11 19.91 0.95
C LYS A 136 3.94 19.21 1.61
N VAL A 137 4.03 19.00 2.92
CA VAL A 137 2.90 18.55 3.75
C VAL A 137 1.91 19.72 3.84
N MET A 138 0.71 19.53 3.32
CA MET A 138 -0.36 20.50 3.32
C MET A 138 -1.30 20.33 4.50
N LEU A 139 -1.60 19.09 4.85
CA LEU A 139 -2.44 18.72 5.99
C LEU A 139 -1.91 17.42 6.60
N GLU A 140 -2.09 17.26 7.90
CA GLU A 140 -1.80 16.04 8.63
C GLU A 140 -2.82 15.84 9.75
N GLY A 141 -3.01 14.58 10.16
CA GLY A 141 -3.93 14.27 11.24
C GLY A 141 -4.37 12.82 11.23
N THR A 142 -5.26 12.47 12.16
CA THR A 142 -5.90 11.15 12.15
C THR A 142 -6.67 10.96 10.86
N ALA A 143 -6.71 9.73 10.35
CA ALA A 143 -7.43 9.41 9.11
C ALA A 143 -8.90 9.84 9.20
N GLU A 144 -9.54 9.66 10.37
CA GLU A 144 -10.92 10.10 10.62
C GLU A 144 -11.07 11.62 10.48
N SER A 145 -10.15 12.41 11.08
CA SER A 145 -10.19 13.87 10.99
C SER A 145 -10.01 14.36 9.56
N LEU A 146 -9.10 13.72 8.80
CA LEU A 146 -8.85 14.06 7.39
C LEU A 146 -10.03 13.67 6.49
N LEU A 147 -10.65 12.51 6.69
CA LEU A 147 -11.86 12.10 5.95
C LEU A 147 -13.05 13.04 6.18
N ASN A 148 -13.14 13.64 7.37
CA ASN A 148 -14.20 14.60 7.72
C ASN A 148 -13.88 16.04 7.34
N ASN A 149 -12.64 16.35 6.96
CA ASN A 149 -12.22 17.70 6.57
C ASN A 149 -12.82 18.10 5.22
N ASP A 150 -13.52 19.25 5.17
CA ASP A 150 -14.22 19.71 3.97
C ASP A 150 -13.25 20.02 2.81
N LYS A 151 -12.04 20.52 3.09
CA LYS A 151 -11.00 20.75 2.07
C LYS A 151 -10.52 19.43 1.46
N VAL A 152 -10.34 18.41 2.29
CA VAL A 152 -9.97 17.07 1.81
C VAL A 152 -11.08 16.49 0.95
N LYS A 153 -12.33 16.61 1.38
CA LYS A 153 -13.50 16.16 0.61
C LYS A 153 -13.57 16.84 -0.76
N GLU A 154 -13.41 18.14 -0.78
CA GLU A 154 -13.54 18.93 -2.02
C GLU A 154 -12.40 18.64 -3.00
N LEU A 155 -11.13 18.60 -2.53
CA LEU A 155 -9.96 18.57 -3.40
C LEU A 155 -9.50 17.15 -3.76
N TYR A 156 -9.64 16.20 -2.84
CA TYR A 156 -9.03 14.87 -2.99
C TYR A 156 -10.04 13.72 -3.01
N LEU A 157 -11.24 13.88 -2.45
CA LEU A 157 -12.27 12.84 -2.48
C LEU A 157 -13.29 13.02 -3.62
N GLY A 158 -13.14 14.08 -4.41
CA GLY A 158 -14.04 14.36 -5.55
C GLY A 158 -15.46 14.79 -5.17
N ILE A 159 -15.70 15.14 -3.91
CA ILE A 159 -17.00 15.58 -3.39
C ILE A 159 -17.04 17.12 -3.48
N SER A 160 -17.10 17.64 -4.68
CA SER A 160 -17.17 19.09 -4.90
C SER A 160 -18.54 19.54 -5.38
N LYS A 161 -19.05 20.66 -4.80
CA LYS A 161 -20.21 21.38 -5.31
C LYS A 161 -19.90 22.27 -6.54
N LYS A 162 -18.60 22.50 -6.87
CA LYS A 162 -18.15 23.46 -7.90
C LYS A 162 -16.86 23.00 -8.58
N GLY A 163 -16.87 21.95 -9.39
CA GLY A 163 -15.71 21.57 -10.24
C GLY A 163 -14.40 21.30 -9.48
N ARG A 164 -13.44 20.66 -10.14
CA ARG A 164 -12.15 20.28 -9.54
C ARG A 164 -11.26 21.53 -9.40
N LYS A 165 -11.08 22.05 -8.18
CA LYS A 165 -10.09 23.09 -7.87
C LYS A 165 -8.85 22.44 -7.26
N ASN A 166 -7.64 22.98 -7.54
CA ASN A 166 -6.45 22.51 -6.85
C ASN A 166 -6.30 23.25 -5.49
N PHE A 167 -5.56 22.65 -4.55
CA PHE A 167 -5.42 23.17 -3.18
C PHE A 167 -4.80 24.59 -3.13
N ARG A 168 -3.89 24.91 -4.08
CA ARG A 168 -3.28 26.24 -4.17
C ARG A 168 -4.29 27.33 -4.49
N ASP A 169 -5.30 27.03 -5.31
CA ASP A 169 -6.31 28.00 -5.69
C ASP A 169 -7.23 28.30 -4.51
N VAL A 170 -7.55 27.28 -3.70
CA VAL A 170 -8.35 27.43 -2.47
C VAL A 170 -7.60 28.27 -1.42
N LEU A 171 -6.32 28.02 -1.21
CA LEU A 171 -5.50 28.81 -0.28
C LEU A 171 -5.32 30.27 -0.72
N LYS A 172 -5.22 30.52 -2.04
CA LYS A 172 -5.17 31.89 -2.57
C LYS A 172 -6.50 32.64 -2.34
N GLU A 173 -7.64 31.98 -2.57
CA GLU A 173 -8.95 32.56 -2.28
C GLU A 173 -9.09 32.91 -0.78
N GLU A 174 -8.67 32.05 0.14
CA GLU A 174 -8.68 32.32 1.59
C GLU A 174 -7.74 33.46 2.00
N SER A 175 -6.55 33.53 1.41
CA SER A 175 -5.59 34.60 1.70
C SER A 175 -6.06 35.96 1.18
N LEU A 176 -6.79 35.98 0.09
CA LEU A 176 -7.45 37.18 -0.44
C LEU A 176 -8.62 37.62 0.46
N ASN A 177 -9.45 36.68 0.90
CA ASN A 177 -10.60 36.99 1.78
C ASN A 177 -10.17 37.48 3.19
N LYS A 178 -9.01 37.03 3.71
CA LYS A 178 -8.42 37.51 4.96
C LYS A 178 -7.79 38.90 4.87
N LYS A 179 -7.52 39.43 3.66
CA LYS A 179 -6.99 40.77 3.45
C LYS A 179 -8.08 41.82 3.22
N ILE A 180 -9.34 41.40 3.05
CA ILE A 180 -10.48 42.25 2.76
C ILE A 180 -11.36 42.48 4.01
N ASN A 181 -11.12 41.72 5.08
CA ASN A 181 -11.70 41.90 6.42
C ASN A 181 -10.60 42.35 7.42
#